data_cab23343878e3e6700e67907e5944082
#
_entry.id   cab23343878e3e6700e67907e5944082
#
_cell.length_a   1.000
_cell.length_b   1.000
_cell.length_c   1.000
_cell.angle_alpha   90.00
_cell.angle_beta   90.00
_cell.angle_gamma   90.00
#
_symmetry.space_group_name_H-M   'P 1'
#
loop_
_entity.id
_entity.type
_entity.pdbx_description
1 polymer ?
#
loop_
_entity_poly.entity_id
_entity_poly.type
_entity_poly.pdbx_seq_one_letter_code
_entity_poly.pdbx_strand_id
1 'polypeptide(L)'
;PLIALVIVLFTGATNLALAKRVLSSYFVNIAFAYQDYGYPYCLAVTLFDTGISEPNGYSEQLVKQIETSEGEQKEDDTVKPNIIFLQLESFFDPELVNFLNISEDPIPYYRQLMKDYSSGYLRVPVVGAGTANTEFETISGMSLRYFGAGEYPYKSVLSEETCESAPYVLKNLGYATHAIHNNEANFYSRRSVFSRLGFDTFTSEEYMPDISDVTATGWVKDHILTKEIIKTLDATDEPDYIYTISVQGHGDY
;
A
#
# COMPACT_ATOMS: atom_id res chain seq x y z
N PRO A 1 17.69 26.22 -33.78
CA PRO A 1 18.78 26.48 -32.84
C PRO A 1 18.30 26.98 -31.47
N LEU A 2 17.46 28.04 -31.43
CA LEU A 2 17.00 28.66 -30.19
C LEU A 2 16.20 27.72 -29.30
N ILE A 3 15.25 26.98 -29.88
CA ILE A 3 14.41 25.99 -29.12
C ILE A 3 15.30 24.88 -28.51
N ALA A 4 16.25 24.35 -29.26
CA ALA A 4 17.18 23.34 -28.76
C ALA A 4 18.03 23.89 -27.59
N LEU A 5 18.50 25.12 -27.69
CA LEU A 5 19.24 25.77 -26.60
C LEU A 5 18.38 25.95 -25.35
N VAL A 6 17.13 26.38 -25.50
CA VAL A 6 16.18 26.54 -24.38
C VAL A 6 15.91 25.19 -23.71
N ILE A 7 15.69 24.11 -24.48
CA ILE A 7 15.49 22.77 -23.95
C ILE A 7 16.72 22.31 -23.14
N VAL A 8 17.93 22.48 -23.70
CA VAL A 8 19.19 22.07 -23.02
C VAL A 8 19.37 22.85 -21.71
N LEU A 9 19.15 24.18 -21.73
CA LEU A 9 19.29 25.00 -20.55
C LEU A 9 18.24 24.64 -19.47
N PHE A 10 16.99 24.43 -19.89
CA PHE A 10 15.92 24.04 -18.97
C PHE A 10 16.19 22.67 -18.35
N THR A 11 16.55 21.68 -19.15
CA THR A 11 16.90 20.32 -18.66
C THR A 11 18.10 20.36 -17.73
N GLY A 12 19.13 21.12 -18.06
CA GLY A 12 20.32 21.28 -17.21
C GLY A 12 20.00 21.95 -15.87
N ALA A 13 19.18 22.99 -15.89
CA ALA A 13 18.73 23.68 -14.67
C ALA A 13 17.86 22.77 -13.78
N THR A 14 16.95 22.01 -14.39
CA THR A 14 16.10 21.04 -13.68
C THR A 14 16.95 19.93 -13.03
N ASN A 15 17.86 19.33 -13.77
CA ASN A 15 18.75 18.30 -13.23
C ASN A 15 19.63 18.81 -12.08
N LEU A 16 20.14 20.05 -12.19
CA LEU A 16 20.89 20.69 -11.10
C LEU A 16 20.00 20.93 -9.86
N ALA A 17 18.77 21.35 -10.04
CA ALA A 17 17.81 21.58 -8.97
C ALA A 17 17.43 20.27 -8.26
N LEU A 18 17.24 19.17 -9.02
CA LEU A 18 17.04 17.83 -8.49
C LEU A 18 18.27 17.34 -7.70
N ALA A 19 19.47 17.50 -8.25
CA ALA A 19 20.72 17.11 -7.59
C ALA A 19 20.94 17.88 -6.28
N LYS A 20 20.53 19.14 -6.22
CA LYS A 20 20.58 19.98 -5.00
C LYS A 20 19.38 19.81 -4.08
N ARG A 21 18.44 18.92 -4.40
CA ARG A 21 17.19 18.70 -3.64
C ARG A 21 16.31 19.94 -3.49
N VAL A 22 16.41 20.88 -4.40
CA VAL A 22 15.48 22.05 -4.51
C VAL A 22 14.17 21.60 -5.15
N LEU A 23 14.24 20.66 -6.10
CA LEU A 23 13.10 19.97 -6.68
C LEU A 23 13.12 18.50 -6.25
N SER A 24 11.96 17.87 -6.22
CA SER A 24 11.81 16.43 -6.01
C SER A 24 11.05 15.81 -7.18
N SER A 25 11.48 14.64 -7.63
CA SER A 25 10.71 13.80 -8.55
C SER A 25 9.79 12.83 -7.83
N TYR A 26 9.91 12.73 -6.51
CA TYR A 26 9.05 11.90 -5.68
C TYR A 26 8.04 12.76 -4.93
N PHE A 27 6.76 12.55 -5.17
CA PHE A 27 5.66 13.31 -4.58
C PHE A 27 4.88 12.45 -3.59
N VAL A 28 5.06 12.71 -2.30
CA VAL A 28 4.28 12.05 -1.23
C VAL A 28 2.80 12.42 -1.33
N ASN A 29 2.52 13.67 -1.66
CA ASN A 29 1.18 14.17 -1.96
C ASN A 29 1.26 15.12 -3.16
N ILE A 30 0.53 14.78 -4.21
CA ILE A 30 0.60 15.53 -5.48
C ILE A 30 0.05 16.94 -5.35
N ALA A 31 -0.94 17.18 -4.49
CA ALA A 31 -1.50 18.52 -4.29
C ALA A 31 -0.46 19.48 -3.66
N PHE A 32 0.28 18.99 -2.66
CA PHE A 32 1.39 19.76 -2.07
C PHE A 32 2.53 19.96 -3.06
N ALA A 33 2.83 18.95 -3.89
CA ALA A 33 3.85 19.10 -4.93
C ALA A 33 3.49 20.21 -5.93
N TYR A 34 2.22 20.31 -6.35
CA TYR A 34 1.75 21.41 -7.21
C TYR A 34 1.88 22.78 -6.53
N GLN A 35 1.66 22.84 -5.21
CA GLN A 35 1.81 24.06 -4.44
C GLN A 35 3.29 24.47 -4.31
N ASP A 36 4.19 23.52 -4.06
CA ASP A 36 5.60 23.77 -3.77
C ASP A 36 6.43 23.99 -5.05
N TYR A 37 6.16 23.21 -6.12
CA TYR A 37 6.99 23.18 -7.33
C TYR A 37 6.30 23.79 -8.56
N GLY A 38 5.01 24.06 -8.48
CA GLY A 38 4.20 24.65 -9.55
C GLY A 38 3.73 23.66 -10.62
N TYR A 39 2.65 24.04 -11.29
CA TYR A 39 1.94 23.22 -12.26
C TYR A 39 2.81 22.68 -13.41
N PRO A 40 3.62 23.50 -14.11
CA PRO A 40 4.36 23.02 -15.29
C PRO A 40 5.36 21.92 -14.97
N TYR A 41 6.05 22.04 -13.83
CA TYR A 41 7.02 21.05 -13.41
C TYR A 41 6.34 19.73 -13.02
N CYS A 42 5.34 19.79 -12.14
CA CYS A 42 4.62 18.60 -11.68
C CYS A 42 3.93 17.87 -12.83
N LEU A 43 3.28 18.61 -13.74
CA LEU A 43 2.66 18.01 -14.93
C LEU A 43 3.70 17.31 -15.82
N ALA A 44 4.85 17.93 -16.06
CA ALA A 44 5.90 17.31 -16.86
C ALA A 44 6.41 16.02 -16.19
N VAL A 45 6.67 16.05 -14.89
CA VAL A 45 7.12 14.86 -14.16
C VAL A 45 6.08 13.74 -14.23
N THR A 46 4.81 14.02 -13.96
CA THR A 46 3.74 13.01 -14.00
C THR A 46 3.46 12.43 -15.39
N LEU A 47 3.75 13.19 -16.46
CA LEU A 47 3.56 12.71 -17.84
C LEU A 47 4.73 11.90 -18.38
N PHE A 48 5.95 12.18 -17.93
CA PHE A 48 7.18 11.62 -18.53
C PHE A 48 7.94 10.67 -17.61
N ASP A 49 7.63 10.66 -16.32
CA ASP A 49 8.27 9.81 -15.30
C ASP A 49 7.22 8.85 -14.73
N THR A 50 6.90 7.80 -15.50
CA THR A 50 5.90 6.79 -15.14
C THR A 50 6.52 5.39 -15.20
N GLY A 51 6.06 4.51 -14.29
CA GLY A 51 6.48 3.13 -14.22
C GLY A 51 7.89 2.92 -13.65
N ILE A 52 8.32 1.68 -13.65
CA ILE A 52 9.64 1.26 -13.18
C ILE A 52 10.62 1.27 -14.35
N SER A 53 11.72 1.99 -14.20
CA SER A 53 12.81 1.95 -15.19
C SER A 53 13.67 0.70 -14.98
N GLU A 54 14.08 0.08 -16.06
CA GLU A 54 15.03 -1.04 -16.02
C GLU A 54 16.34 -0.60 -15.35
N PRO A 55 16.79 -1.29 -14.28
CA PRO A 55 18.03 -0.95 -13.60
C PRO A 55 19.26 -1.11 -14.51
N ASN A 56 20.26 -0.25 -14.33
CA ASN A 56 21.52 -0.40 -15.02
C ASN A 56 22.16 -1.75 -14.70
N GLY A 57 22.47 -2.52 -15.75
CA GLY A 57 23.07 -3.85 -15.60
C GLY A 57 22.07 -4.98 -15.36
N TYR A 58 20.76 -4.71 -15.47
CA TYR A 58 19.74 -5.74 -15.45
C TYR A 58 20.02 -6.82 -16.50
N SER A 59 19.95 -8.08 -16.10
CA SER A 59 20.06 -9.21 -17.00
C SER A 59 19.39 -10.44 -16.39
N GLU A 60 18.89 -11.33 -17.23
CA GLU A 60 18.34 -12.61 -16.80
C GLU A 60 19.35 -13.45 -15.98
N GLN A 61 20.65 -13.33 -16.32
CA GLN A 61 21.72 -14.00 -15.58
C GLN A 61 21.86 -13.45 -14.16
N LEU A 62 21.74 -12.13 -13.97
CA LEU A 62 21.79 -11.50 -12.65
C LEU A 62 20.61 -11.95 -11.79
N VAL A 63 19.40 -12.00 -12.36
CA VAL A 63 18.21 -12.49 -11.66
C VAL A 63 18.41 -13.93 -11.21
N LYS A 64 18.84 -14.82 -12.10
CA LYS A 64 19.15 -16.23 -11.76
C LYS A 64 20.24 -16.37 -10.68
N GLN A 65 21.23 -15.47 -10.67
CA GLN A 65 22.25 -15.47 -9.61
C GLN A 65 21.68 -15.07 -8.24
N ILE A 66 20.74 -14.13 -8.21
CA ILE A 66 20.04 -13.73 -6.98
C ILE A 66 19.20 -14.91 -6.47
N GLU A 67 18.38 -15.52 -7.33
CA GLU A 67 17.54 -16.68 -6.99
C GLU A 67 18.38 -17.84 -6.43
N THR A 68 19.52 -18.15 -7.05
CA THR A 68 20.41 -19.22 -6.56
C THR A 68 21.13 -18.88 -5.26
N SER A 69 21.30 -17.59 -4.95
CA SER A 69 21.97 -17.16 -3.72
C SER A 69 21.07 -17.24 -2.48
N GLU A 70 19.75 -17.27 -2.65
CA GLU A 70 18.79 -17.33 -1.54
C GLU A 70 18.71 -18.73 -0.88
N GLY A 71 19.33 -19.73 -1.46
CA GLY A 71 19.41 -21.11 -0.92
C GLY A 71 18.06 -21.86 -0.99
N GLU A 72 18.13 -23.18 -1.04
CA GLU A 72 16.95 -24.03 -0.91
C GLU A 72 16.33 -23.81 0.48
N GLN A 73 15.12 -23.29 0.53
CA GLN A 73 14.33 -23.27 1.76
C GLN A 73 14.14 -24.73 2.17
N LYS A 74 14.70 -25.10 3.33
CA LYS A 74 14.38 -26.40 3.93
C LYS A 74 12.91 -26.38 4.27
N GLU A 75 12.16 -27.36 3.78
CA GLU A 75 10.83 -27.66 4.30
C GLU A 75 10.96 -27.81 5.83
N ASP A 76 10.38 -26.89 6.55
CA ASP A 76 10.34 -26.93 8.00
C ASP A 76 8.98 -27.53 8.41
N ASP A 77 9.02 -28.65 9.10
CA ASP A 77 7.85 -29.36 9.64
C ASP A 77 7.16 -28.59 10.79
N THR A 78 7.45 -27.30 10.94
CA THR A 78 6.84 -26.46 11.96
C THR A 78 5.38 -26.17 11.64
N VAL A 79 4.56 -26.13 12.69
CA VAL A 79 3.15 -25.69 12.60
C VAL A 79 3.11 -24.28 12.05
N LYS A 80 2.49 -24.10 10.90
CA LYS A 80 2.30 -22.81 10.25
C LYS A 80 1.14 -22.07 10.90
N PRO A 81 1.36 -20.92 11.54
CA PRO A 81 0.27 -20.15 12.15
C PRO A 81 -0.54 -19.42 11.07
N ASN A 82 -1.80 -19.13 11.34
CA ASN A 82 -2.55 -18.15 10.55
C ASN A 82 -1.91 -16.76 10.68
N ILE A 83 -1.85 -16.03 9.58
CA ILE A 83 -1.28 -14.69 9.51
C ILE A 83 -2.41 -13.69 9.18
N ILE A 84 -2.74 -12.84 10.14
CA ILE A 84 -3.74 -11.79 9.95
C ILE A 84 -3.04 -10.45 9.92
N PHE A 85 -3.07 -9.79 8.77
CA PHE A 85 -2.59 -8.43 8.60
C PHE A 85 -3.78 -7.49 8.59
N LEU A 86 -3.84 -6.58 9.56
CA LEU A 86 -4.93 -5.61 9.70
C LEU A 86 -4.40 -4.20 9.45
N GLN A 87 -4.72 -3.64 8.30
CA GLN A 87 -4.45 -2.24 7.96
C GLN A 87 -5.59 -1.36 8.41
N LEU A 88 -5.38 -0.58 9.47
CA LEU A 88 -6.34 0.39 9.99
C LEU A 88 -6.17 1.70 9.23
N GLU A 89 -7.06 1.97 8.27
CA GLU A 89 -7.01 3.19 7.48
C GLU A 89 -7.34 4.41 8.33
N SER A 90 -6.55 5.49 8.15
CA SER A 90 -6.68 6.76 8.89
C SER A 90 -6.63 6.63 10.42
N PHE A 91 -6.18 5.48 10.94
CA PHE A 91 -5.99 5.30 12.38
C PHE A 91 -4.73 6.03 12.84
N PHE A 92 -4.86 6.84 13.87
CA PHE A 92 -3.75 7.54 14.51
C PHE A 92 -3.96 7.65 16.02
N ASP A 93 -2.90 7.96 16.75
CA ASP A 93 -2.97 8.24 18.18
C ASP A 93 -3.37 9.70 18.43
N PRO A 94 -4.59 9.98 18.94
CA PRO A 94 -5.05 11.35 19.17
C PRO A 94 -4.21 12.13 20.19
N GLU A 95 -3.49 11.46 21.10
CA GLU A 95 -2.61 12.13 22.07
C GLU A 95 -1.39 12.77 21.41
N LEU A 96 -1.04 12.37 20.19
CA LEU A 96 0.03 13.01 19.42
C LEU A 96 -0.38 14.38 18.83
N VAL A 97 -1.68 14.72 18.91
CA VAL A 97 -2.20 15.98 18.36
C VAL A 97 -2.19 17.07 19.44
N ASN A 98 -1.21 17.96 19.41
CA ASN A 98 -0.90 18.92 20.45
C ASN A 98 -2.03 19.91 20.82
N PHE A 99 -2.99 20.12 19.95
CA PHE A 99 -4.12 21.04 20.16
C PHE A 99 -5.38 20.34 20.70
N LEU A 100 -5.39 19.01 20.78
CA LEU A 100 -6.50 18.25 21.35
C LEU A 100 -6.32 18.15 22.87
N ASN A 101 -7.41 18.39 23.58
CA ASN A 101 -7.50 18.17 25.03
C ASN A 101 -8.41 16.97 25.28
N ILE A 102 -7.82 15.84 25.58
CA ILE A 102 -8.50 14.55 25.68
C ILE A 102 -8.67 14.22 27.17
N SER A 103 -9.93 14.01 27.61
CA SER A 103 -10.25 13.71 29.02
C SER A 103 -10.03 12.24 29.39
N GLU A 104 -10.11 11.33 28.42
CA GLU A 104 -9.95 9.88 28.62
C GLU A 104 -9.14 9.32 27.44
N ASP A 105 -8.34 8.28 27.67
CA ASP A 105 -7.60 7.60 26.59
C ASP A 105 -8.58 6.95 25.60
N PRO A 106 -8.62 7.39 24.32
CA PRO A 106 -9.59 6.88 23.34
C PRO A 106 -9.19 5.51 22.77
N ILE A 107 -7.95 5.04 22.98
CA ILE A 107 -7.42 3.81 22.41
C ILE A 107 -6.67 2.96 23.45
N PRO A 108 -7.22 2.72 24.64
CA PRO A 108 -6.49 2.09 25.75
C PRO A 108 -6.05 0.66 25.43
N TYR A 109 -6.86 -0.08 24.70
CA TYR A 109 -6.54 -1.44 24.29
C TYR A 109 -5.36 -1.49 23.31
N TYR A 110 -5.34 -0.59 22.31
CA TYR A 110 -4.23 -0.50 21.38
C TYR A 110 -2.92 -0.13 22.08
N ARG A 111 -2.97 0.80 23.05
CA ARG A 111 -1.79 1.15 23.85
C ARG A 111 -1.29 -0.02 24.70
N GLN A 112 -2.19 -0.88 25.17
CA GLN A 112 -1.80 -2.07 25.90
C GLN A 112 -1.09 -3.07 24.97
N LEU A 113 -1.61 -3.29 23.75
CA LEU A 113 -0.97 -4.13 22.74
C LEU A 113 0.44 -3.61 22.39
N MET A 114 0.62 -2.31 22.25
CA MET A 114 1.94 -1.71 21.99
C MET A 114 2.95 -1.92 23.12
N LYS A 115 2.49 -2.09 24.36
CA LYS A 115 3.36 -2.40 25.51
C LYS A 115 3.69 -3.87 25.61
N ASP A 116 2.74 -4.74 25.30
CA ASP A 116 2.85 -6.18 25.54
C ASP A 116 3.53 -6.90 24.37
N TYR A 117 3.52 -6.31 23.17
CA TYR A 117 4.01 -6.91 21.92
C TYR A 117 5.02 -6.00 21.21
N SER A 118 5.75 -6.57 20.26
CA SER A 118 6.65 -5.80 19.40
C SER A 118 5.87 -4.69 18.68
N SER A 119 6.34 -3.46 18.81
CA SER A 119 5.70 -2.28 18.22
C SER A 119 6.73 -1.30 17.69
N GLY A 120 6.30 -0.41 16.79
CA GLY A 120 7.14 0.61 16.18
C GLY A 120 6.38 1.50 15.23
N TYR A 121 7.09 2.41 14.57
CA TYR A 121 6.53 3.30 13.55
C TYR A 121 6.86 2.78 12.16
N LEU A 122 5.84 2.66 11.32
CA LEU A 122 5.99 2.38 9.90
C LEU A 122 5.96 3.70 9.11
N ARG A 123 6.96 3.90 8.27
CA ARG A 123 6.95 5.01 7.32
C ARG A 123 6.15 4.62 6.09
N VAL A 124 5.05 5.31 5.86
CA VAL A 124 4.17 5.08 4.70
C VAL A 124 4.47 6.04 3.55
N PRO A 125 4.17 5.66 2.30
CA PRO A 125 4.53 6.45 1.10
C PRO A 125 3.63 7.66 0.87
N VAL A 126 2.47 7.73 1.50
CA VAL A 126 1.45 8.75 1.24
C VAL A 126 0.92 9.38 2.52
N VAL A 127 0.41 10.61 2.41
CA VAL A 127 -0.22 11.37 3.49
C VAL A 127 -1.52 11.99 2.99
N GLY A 128 -2.60 11.80 3.75
CA GLY A 128 -3.91 12.42 3.52
C GLY A 128 -4.78 11.75 2.47
N ALA A 129 -4.23 10.97 1.54
CA ALA A 129 -4.96 10.20 0.54
C ALA A 129 -4.04 9.13 -0.07
N GLY A 130 -4.61 8.18 -0.81
CA GLY A 130 -3.81 7.22 -1.56
C GLY A 130 -3.48 5.94 -0.81
N THR A 131 -4.38 5.44 0.02
CA THR A 131 -4.24 4.19 0.81
C THR A 131 -3.77 3.02 -0.05
N ALA A 132 -4.23 2.90 -1.31
CA ALA A 132 -3.78 1.89 -2.27
C ALA A 132 -2.26 1.85 -2.47
N ASN A 133 -1.57 2.97 -2.30
CA ASN A 133 -0.11 3.04 -2.39
C ASN A 133 0.57 2.43 -1.17
N THR A 134 -0.01 2.59 0.03
CA THR A 134 0.46 1.91 1.23
C THR A 134 0.16 0.40 1.17
N GLU A 135 -1.02 0.02 0.67
CA GLU A 135 -1.38 -1.38 0.41
C GLU A 135 -0.36 -2.03 -0.53
N PHE A 136 -0.03 -1.35 -1.64
CA PHE A 136 0.93 -1.85 -2.61
C PHE A 136 2.30 -2.12 -1.98
N GLU A 137 2.89 -1.15 -1.27
CA GLU A 137 4.19 -1.34 -0.61
C GLU A 137 4.14 -2.46 0.44
N THR A 138 3.05 -2.57 1.19
CA THR A 138 2.90 -3.58 2.23
C THR A 138 2.77 -5.00 1.66
N ILE A 139 1.98 -5.16 0.58
CA ILE A 139 1.68 -6.47 0.00
C ILE A 139 2.81 -6.95 -0.90
N SER A 140 3.43 -6.05 -1.69
CA SER A 140 4.46 -6.41 -2.66
C SER A 140 5.88 -6.31 -2.11
N GLY A 141 6.10 -5.54 -1.04
CA GLY A 141 7.44 -5.19 -0.56
C GLY A 141 8.19 -4.20 -1.46
N MET A 142 7.59 -3.76 -2.57
CA MET A 142 8.20 -2.80 -3.50
C MET A 142 7.98 -1.37 -3.02
N SER A 143 9.02 -0.54 -3.09
CA SER A 143 8.88 0.87 -2.75
C SER A 143 8.41 1.71 -3.93
N LEU A 144 7.43 2.59 -3.68
CA LEU A 144 6.95 3.60 -4.63
C LEU A 144 8.04 4.59 -5.09
N ARG A 145 9.17 4.63 -4.41
CA ARG A 145 10.31 5.45 -4.82
C ARG A 145 10.86 5.08 -6.21
N TYR A 146 10.55 3.87 -6.69
CA TYR A 146 10.95 3.38 -8.01
C TYR A 146 9.90 3.62 -9.08
N PHE A 147 8.75 4.18 -8.72
CA PHE A 147 7.66 4.53 -9.63
C PHE A 147 7.64 6.03 -9.94
N GLY A 148 6.88 6.41 -10.95
CA GLY A 148 6.70 7.80 -11.32
C GLY A 148 6.04 8.64 -10.21
N ALA A 149 6.30 9.93 -10.24
CA ALA A 149 5.80 10.86 -9.24
C ALA A 149 4.26 10.90 -9.19
N GLY A 150 3.69 10.57 -8.03
CA GLY A 150 2.24 10.51 -7.84
C GLY A 150 1.57 9.33 -8.53
N GLU A 151 2.32 8.34 -8.98
CA GLU A 151 1.80 7.14 -9.62
C GLU A 151 1.08 6.24 -8.60
N TYR A 152 0.04 5.58 -9.09
CA TYR A 152 -0.69 4.54 -8.39
C TYR A 152 -0.45 3.22 -9.12
N PRO A 153 0.39 2.30 -8.61
CA PRO A 153 0.63 0.99 -9.24
C PRO A 153 -0.66 0.21 -9.49
N TYR A 154 -1.68 0.41 -8.68
CA TYR A 154 -3.02 -0.16 -8.88
C TYR A 154 -3.70 0.29 -10.19
N LYS A 155 -3.36 1.49 -10.68
CA LYS A 155 -3.92 2.07 -11.91
C LYS A 155 -2.96 2.01 -13.10
N SER A 156 -1.70 1.72 -12.87
CA SER A 156 -0.69 1.56 -13.91
C SER A 156 -0.30 0.09 -14.08
N VAL A 157 0.79 -0.38 -13.50
CA VAL A 157 1.31 -1.73 -13.74
C VAL A 157 0.33 -2.84 -13.35
N LEU A 158 -0.34 -2.72 -12.20
CA LEU A 158 -1.31 -3.71 -11.72
C LEU A 158 -2.68 -3.61 -12.40
N SER A 159 -2.88 -2.66 -13.32
CA SER A 159 -4.07 -2.66 -14.18
C SER A 159 -4.02 -3.78 -15.23
N GLU A 160 -2.84 -4.26 -15.60
CA GLU A 160 -2.63 -5.23 -16.67
C GLU A 160 -1.75 -6.41 -16.25
N GLU A 161 -0.73 -6.17 -15.43
CA GLU A 161 0.31 -7.14 -15.08
C GLU A 161 0.18 -7.65 -13.63
N THR A 162 0.83 -8.76 -13.34
CA THR A 162 1.04 -9.27 -11.99
C THR A 162 2.39 -8.81 -11.44
N CYS A 163 2.56 -8.83 -10.12
CA CYS A 163 3.88 -8.68 -9.52
C CYS A 163 4.04 -9.69 -8.37
N GLU A 164 5.27 -9.98 -8.01
CA GLU A 164 5.56 -10.78 -6.82
C GLU A 164 5.01 -10.08 -5.57
N SER A 165 4.48 -10.87 -4.66
CA SER A 165 3.78 -10.36 -3.47
C SER A 165 3.76 -11.39 -2.35
N ALA A 166 3.44 -10.94 -1.12
CA ALA A 166 3.27 -11.84 0.01
C ALA A 166 2.25 -12.97 -0.25
N PRO A 167 1.08 -12.75 -0.88
CA PRO A 167 0.18 -13.85 -1.28
C PRO A 167 0.85 -14.91 -2.14
N TYR A 168 1.60 -14.55 -3.17
CA TYR A 168 2.28 -15.55 -4.02
C TYR A 168 3.32 -16.36 -3.24
N VAL A 169 4.13 -15.70 -2.42
CA VAL A 169 5.14 -16.36 -1.59
C VAL A 169 4.48 -17.32 -0.59
N LEU A 170 3.42 -16.87 0.10
CA LEU A 170 2.74 -17.67 1.10
C LEU A 170 1.96 -18.84 0.49
N LYS A 171 1.38 -18.69 -0.70
CA LYS A 171 0.77 -19.81 -1.44
C LYS A 171 1.78 -20.91 -1.76
N ASN A 172 3.00 -20.55 -2.15
CA ASN A 172 4.05 -21.53 -2.36
C ASN A 172 4.43 -22.27 -1.07
N LEU A 173 4.14 -21.69 0.09
CA LEU A 173 4.28 -22.29 1.40
C LEU A 173 3.02 -23.03 1.89
N GLY A 174 1.97 -23.12 1.07
CA GLY A 174 0.73 -23.85 1.36
C GLY A 174 -0.31 -23.05 2.15
N TYR A 175 -0.26 -21.73 2.14
CA TYR A 175 -1.32 -20.87 2.71
C TYR A 175 -2.47 -20.66 1.72
N ALA A 176 -3.70 -20.61 2.22
CA ALA A 176 -4.80 -19.95 1.55
C ALA A 176 -4.69 -18.42 1.75
N THR A 177 -5.04 -17.61 0.74
CA THR A 177 -4.78 -16.16 0.78
C THR A 177 -6.03 -15.34 0.51
N HIS A 178 -6.36 -14.45 1.43
CA HIS A 178 -7.63 -13.75 1.48
C HIS A 178 -7.44 -12.26 1.69
N ALA A 179 -8.15 -11.44 0.89
CA ALA A 179 -8.28 -10.01 1.13
C ALA A 179 -9.69 -9.69 1.61
N ILE A 180 -9.82 -8.79 2.60
CA ILE A 180 -11.10 -8.35 3.15
C ILE A 180 -11.10 -6.82 3.26
N HIS A 181 -12.18 -6.17 2.82
CA HIS A 181 -12.32 -4.72 2.93
C HIS A 181 -13.79 -4.32 3.04
N ASN A 182 -14.14 -3.57 4.09
CA ASN A 182 -15.50 -3.08 4.31
C ASN A 182 -15.83 -1.82 3.50
N ASN A 183 -15.42 -1.81 2.23
CA ASN A 183 -15.74 -0.80 1.22
C ASN A 183 -15.90 -1.47 -0.14
N GLU A 184 -16.34 -0.70 -1.15
CA GLU A 184 -16.64 -1.17 -2.51
C GLU A 184 -15.45 -1.83 -3.20
N ALA A 185 -15.69 -2.97 -3.86
CA ALA A 185 -14.69 -3.74 -4.59
C ALA A 185 -14.02 -2.96 -5.72
N ASN A 186 -14.74 -2.02 -6.32
CA ASN A 186 -14.26 -1.27 -7.48
C ASN A 186 -13.42 -0.06 -7.10
N PHE A 187 -13.46 0.39 -5.85
CA PHE A 187 -12.63 1.50 -5.41
C PHE A 187 -11.15 1.14 -5.50
N TYR A 188 -10.35 1.96 -6.18
CA TYR A 188 -8.98 1.65 -6.62
C TYR A 188 -8.83 0.39 -7.48
N SER A 189 -9.92 -0.12 -8.08
CA SER A 189 -9.93 -1.36 -8.88
C SER A 189 -9.47 -2.59 -8.09
N ARG A 190 -9.64 -2.62 -6.77
CA ARG A 190 -9.14 -3.66 -5.87
C ARG A 190 -9.55 -5.06 -6.30
N ARG A 191 -10.75 -5.24 -6.84
CA ARG A 191 -11.21 -6.54 -7.35
C ARG A 191 -10.21 -7.18 -8.32
N SER A 192 -9.74 -6.44 -9.33
CA SER A 192 -8.78 -6.94 -10.31
C SER A 192 -7.35 -6.94 -9.78
N VAL A 193 -7.01 -5.94 -9.00
CA VAL A 193 -5.66 -5.77 -8.45
C VAL A 193 -5.33 -6.88 -7.44
N PHE A 194 -6.21 -7.20 -6.51
CA PHE A 194 -5.95 -8.27 -5.54
C PHE A 194 -5.84 -9.64 -6.19
N SER A 195 -6.61 -9.90 -7.26
CA SER A 195 -6.41 -11.11 -8.07
C SER A 195 -5.00 -11.15 -8.69
N ARG A 196 -4.49 -10.01 -9.19
CA ARG A 196 -3.13 -9.92 -9.76
C ARG A 196 -2.03 -9.94 -8.71
N LEU A 197 -2.32 -9.52 -7.49
CA LEU A 197 -1.46 -9.67 -6.33
C LEU A 197 -1.48 -11.09 -5.74
N GLY A 198 -2.25 -12.00 -6.32
CA GLY A 198 -2.23 -13.42 -5.96
C GLY A 198 -3.19 -13.84 -4.85
N PHE A 199 -4.09 -12.99 -4.38
CA PHE A 199 -5.11 -13.43 -3.43
C PHE A 199 -6.10 -14.42 -4.08
N ASP A 200 -6.45 -15.48 -3.36
CA ASP A 200 -7.43 -16.48 -3.79
C ASP A 200 -8.84 -15.92 -3.71
N THR A 201 -9.13 -15.13 -2.68
CA THR A 201 -10.44 -14.51 -2.50
C THR A 201 -10.32 -13.03 -2.13
N PHE A 202 -11.37 -12.26 -2.48
CA PHE A 202 -11.56 -10.89 -2.02
C PHE A 202 -13.01 -10.70 -1.57
N THR A 203 -13.19 -10.45 -0.27
CA THR A 203 -14.49 -10.11 0.33
C THR A 203 -14.58 -8.60 0.53
N SER A 204 -15.41 -7.95 -0.26
CA SER A 204 -15.73 -6.53 -0.16
C SER A 204 -17.10 -6.32 0.48
N GLU A 205 -17.49 -5.07 0.76
CA GLU A 205 -18.76 -4.77 1.45
C GLU A 205 -19.98 -5.38 0.77
N GLU A 206 -19.99 -5.51 -0.57
CA GLU A 206 -21.08 -6.08 -1.35
C GLU A 206 -21.36 -7.57 -1.01
N TYR A 207 -20.38 -8.24 -0.40
CA TYR A 207 -20.48 -9.64 0.03
C TYR A 207 -20.66 -9.81 1.53
N MET A 208 -20.70 -8.68 2.29
CA MET A 208 -20.89 -8.72 3.74
C MET A 208 -22.37 -8.66 4.10
N PRO A 209 -22.85 -9.48 5.06
CA PRO A 209 -24.28 -9.66 5.28
C PRO A 209 -24.96 -8.48 5.99
N ASP A 210 -24.22 -7.66 6.73
CA ASP A 210 -24.77 -6.56 7.53
C ASP A 210 -23.83 -5.36 7.55
N ILE A 211 -24.05 -4.46 6.58
CA ILE A 211 -23.31 -3.20 6.42
C ILE A 211 -24.12 -1.98 6.92
N SER A 212 -25.20 -2.20 7.67
CA SER A 212 -26.10 -1.12 8.11
C SER A 212 -25.55 -0.28 9.27
N ASP A 213 -24.61 -0.82 10.03
CA ASP A 213 -23.94 -0.09 11.12
C ASP A 213 -22.80 0.76 10.59
N VAL A 214 -23.11 2.04 10.39
CA VAL A 214 -22.21 3.04 9.80
C VAL A 214 -21.84 4.14 10.79
N THR A 215 -20.75 4.84 10.48
CA THR A 215 -20.35 6.06 11.19
C THR A 215 -21.29 7.22 10.85
N ALA A 216 -21.14 8.36 11.53
CA ALA A 216 -21.88 9.58 11.20
C ALA A 216 -21.60 10.10 9.78
N THR A 217 -20.46 9.76 9.20
CA THR A 217 -20.04 10.09 7.83
C THR A 217 -20.42 9.01 6.80
N GLY A 218 -21.10 7.94 7.22
CA GLY A 218 -21.62 6.89 6.34
C GLY A 218 -20.68 5.72 6.08
N TRP A 219 -19.50 5.66 6.70
CA TRP A 219 -18.57 4.54 6.53
C TRP A 219 -18.97 3.34 7.39
N VAL A 220 -18.88 2.14 6.81
CA VAL A 220 -19.17 0.88 7.50
C VAL A 220 -18.21 0.68 8.65
N LYS A 221 -18.73 0.35 9.85
CA LYS A 221 -17.90 0.14 11.04
C LYS A 221 -17.10 -1.16 11.00
N ASP A 222 -15.91 -1.13 11.59
CA ASP A 222 -14.90 -2.21 11.47
C ASP A 222 -15.24 -3.50 12.22
N HIS A 223 -16.21 -3.50 13.13
CA HIS A 223 -16.60 -4.74 13.84
C HIS A 223 -17.07 -5.84 12.89
N ILE A 224 -17.54 -5.50 11.68
CA ILE A 224 -17.91 -6.48 10.67
C ILE A 224 -16.68 -7.25 10.15
N LEU A 225 -15.53 -6.60 10.08
CA LEU A 225 -14.27 -7.21 9.63
C LEU A 225 -13.88 -8.39 10.52
N THR A 226 -14.06 -8.28 11.84
CA THR A 226 -13.78 -9.37 12.78
C THR A 226 -14.64 -10.60 12.46
N LYS A 227 -15.92 -10.41 12.12
CA LYS A 227 -16.81 -11.51 11.75
C LYS A 227 -16.37 -12.17 10.44
N GLU A 228 -15.99 -11.38 9.44
CA GLU A 228 -15.54 -11.91 8.15
C GLU A 228 -14.17 -12.60 8.26
N ILE A 229 -13.25 -12.10 9.10
CA ILE A 229 -11.99 -12.79 9.40
C ILE A 229 -12.26 -14.16 10.02
N ILE A 230 -13.10 -14.25 11.06
CA ILE A 230 -13.45 -15.53 11.70
C ILE A 230 -14.08 -16.49 10.69
N LYS A 231 -15.05 -16.01 9.91
CA LYS A 231 -15.73 -16.80 8.88
C LYS A 231 -14.73 -17.32 7.82
N THR A 232 -13.72 -16.54 7.46
CA THR A 232 -12.68 -16.94 6.52
C THR A 232 -11.81 -18.04 7.14
N LEU A 233 -11.36 -17.87 8.38
CA LEU A 233 -10.58 -18.87 9.11
C LEU A 233 -11.32 -20.20 9.30
N ASP A 234 -12.66 -20.16 9.43
CA ASP A 234 -13.50 -21.35 9.58
C ASP A 234 -13.81 -22.05 8.24
N ALA A 235 -13.46 -21.44 7.12
CA ALA A 235 -13.80 -21.94 5.78
C ALA A 235 -12.70 -22.78 5.12
N THR A 236 -11.48 -22.75 5.64
CA THR A 236 -10.30 -23.45 5.09
C THR A 236 -9.67 -24.36 6.14
N ASP A 237 -9.07 -25.46 5.71
CA ASP A 237 -8.31 -26.37 6.57
C ASP A 237 -6.80 -26.02 6.57
N GLU A 238 -6.36 -25.27 5.56
CA GLU A 238 -4.99 -24.77 5.40
C GLU A 238 -4.73 -23.58 6.32
N PRO A 239 -3.47 -23.27 6.62
CA PRO A 239 -3.15 -22.00 7.28
C PRO A 239 -3.51 -20.84 6.37
N ASP A 240 -4.10 -19.78 6.94
CA ASP A 240 -4.58 -18.61 6.22
C ASP A 240 -3.62 -17.44 6.31
N TYR A 241 -3.47 -16.73 5.20
CA TYR A 241 -3.00 -15.35 5.15
C TYR A 241 -4.18 -14.44 4.83
N ILE A 242 -4.57 -13.60 5.77
CA ILE A 242 -5.69 -12.67 5.63
C ILE A 242 -5.17 -11.24 5.69
N TYR A 243 -5.32 -10.49 4.60
CA TYR A 243 -5.04 -9.06 4.53
C TYR A 243 -6.35 -8.29 4.63
N THR A 244 -6.54 -7.59 5.74
CA THR A 244 -7.79 -6.86 6.02
C THR A 244 -7.53 -5.36 6.05
N ILE A 245 -8.39 -4.58 5.40
CA ILE A 245 -8.33 -3.12 5.33
C ILE A 245 -9.60 -2.56 5.95
N SER A 246 -9.47 -1.65 6.92
CA SER A 246 -10.60 -0.95 7.52
C SER A 246 -10.95 0.33 6.76
N VAL A 247 -12.22 0.79 6.86
CA VAL A 247 -12.66 2.06 6.30
C VAL A 247 -13.29 3.00 7.35
N GLN A 248 -13.58 2.51 8.53
CA GLN A 248 -14.29 3.27 9.57
C GLN A 248 -13.63 4.61 9.90
N GLY A 249 -12.29 4.66 9.91
CA GLY A 249 -11.53 5.87 10.20
C GLY A 249 -11.45 6.88 9.05
N HIS A 250 -12.04 6.58 7.89
CA HIS A 250 -11.95 7.44 6.71
C HIS A 250 -12.64 8.78 6.96
N GLY A 251 -11.94 9.86 6.57
CA GLY A 251 -12.47 11.21 6.65
C GLY A 251 -13.54 11.48 5.58
N ASP A 252 -14.29 12.55 5.80
CA ASP A 252 -15.21 13.11 4.80
C ASP A 252 -14.48 14.28 4.10
N TYR A 253 -13.68 13.97 3.05
CA TYR A 253 -12.87 14.94 2.30
C TYR A 253 -12.90 14.68 0.80
#